data_99347a05fe9577a416427df4f7bb790a
#
_entry.id   99347a05fe9577a416427df4f7bb790a
#
_cell.length_a   1.000
_cell.length_b   1.000
_cell.length_c   1.000
_cell.angle_alpha   90.00
_cell.angle_beta   90.00
_cell.angle_gamma   90.00
#
_symmetry.space_group_name_H-M   'P 1'
#
loop_
_entity.id
_entity.type
_entity.pdbx_description
1 polymer ?
#
loop_
_entity_poly.entity_id
_entity_poly.type
_entity_poly.pdbx_seq_one_letter_code
_entity_poly.pdbx_strand_id
1 'polypeptide(L)'
;MSREPRSSSGRGGLASRLVAGTSVLALFAALVWADGTGLAGAPPLAWLLPVVLVLAGGAGHEAVRLAAAAGHPLEPLLVPVGAAAIAAAPAVAARVPASADPLAVVGPAAVATMAVVAAIFAGGVARYAPGQAALSRVAGSVAAAVSIGLPFAFMVALRVVNAAHTPGRGAVALVPLLSLVAVVKAGDIAAYAVGSTLGRTRMAPQLSPGKTWEGCAASLAGSLLASWAVLHAWAPAGGPLPLGGWVVFGGAVGAAGIVGDLAESLVKRELAAKDSGRMLGAIGGCLDLVDSLLLAAPVAWLLWAAG
;
A
#
# COMPACT_ATOMS: atom_id res chain seq x y z
N MET A 1 -5.83 -48.12 -16.72
CA MET A 1 -6.35 -47.35 -15.57
C MET A 1 -5.23 -47.22 -14.55
N SER A 2 -4.38 -46.20 -14.71
CA SER A 2 -3.26 -45.87 -13.80
C SER A 2 -3.73 -44.75 -12.86
N ARG A 3 -3.79 -45.07 -11.56
CA ARG A 3 -4.11 -44.10 -10.50
C ARG A 3 -2.92 -43.19 -10.32
N GLU A 4 -3.06 -41.87 -10.61
CA GLU A 4 -2.10 -40.85 -10.20
C GLU A 4 -2.03 -40.77 -8.67
N PRO A 5 -0.83 -40.64 -8.09
CA PRO A 5 -0.68 -40.50 -6.66
C PRO A 5 -1.17 -39.10 -6.23
N ARG A 6 -2.13 -39.04 -5.31
CA ARG A 6 -2.56 -37.81 -4.63
C ARG A 6 -1.36 -37.18 -3.92
N SER A 7 -0.93 -36.04 -4.39
CA SER A 7 0.16 -35.26 -3.79
C SER A 7 -0.16 -34.86 -2.35
N SER A 8 0.68 -35.29 -1.42
CA SER A 8 0.64 -34.97 0.04
C SER A 8 1.04 -33.52 0.39
N SER A 9 0.79 -32.55 -0.50
CA SER A 9 1.32 -31.17 -0.39
C SER A 9 0.47 -30.18 0.47
N GLY A 10 -0.66 -30.62 1.06
CA GLY A 10 -1.60 -29.67 1.68
C GLY A 10 -1.19 -29.11 3.05
N ARG A 11 -0.55 -29.91 3.90
CA ARG A 11 -0.26 -29.49 5.29
C ARG A 11 1.02 -28.69 5.47
N GLY A 12 2.07 -28.97 4.71
CA GLY A 12 3.32 -28.20 4.72
C GLY A 12 3.16 -26.77 4.17
N GLY A 13 2.30 -26.60 3.15
CA GLY A 13 2.04 -25.31 2.53
C GLY A 13 1.28 -24.32 3.44
N LEU A 14 0.34 -24.78 4.27
CA LEU A 14 -0.40 -23.90 5.19
C LEU A 14 0.49 -23.47 6.35
N ALA A 15 1.23 -24.38 6.96
CA ALA A 15 2.14 -24.06 8.05
C ALA A 15 3.22 -23.05 7.63
N SER A 16 3.83 -23.22 6.45
CA SER A 16 4.83 -22.28 5.93
C SER A 16 4.25 -20.88 5.67
N ARG A 17 3.02 -20.80 5.15
CA ARG A 17 2.32 -19.52 4.95
C ARG A 17 1.99 -18.81 6.27
N LEU A 18 1.53 -19.56 7.27
CA LEU A 18 1.26 -19.01 8.60
C LEU A 18 2.54 -18.53 9.27
N VAL A 19 3.63 -19.30 9.23
CA VAL A 19 4.93 -18.91 9.79
C VAL A 19 5.47 -17.67 9.06
N ALA A 20 5.43 -17.62 7.73
CA ALA A 20 5.88 -16.46 6.98
C ALA A 20 5.02 -15.22 7.28
N GLY A 21 3.70 -15.35 7.33
CA GLY A 21 2.80 -14.23 7.65
C GLY A 21 3.00 -13.70 9.07
N THR A 22 3.12 -14.59 10.07
CA THR A 22 3.39 -14.18 11.47
C THR A 22 4.78 -13.54 11.61
N SER A 23 5.80 -14.03 10.89
CA SER A 23 7.14 -13.45 10.91
C SER A 23 7.17 -12.03 10.33
N VAL A 24 6.47 -11.81 9.21
CA VAL A 24 6.37 -10.45 8.60
C VAL A 24 5.59 -9.51 9.53
N LEU A 25 4.50 -9.98 10.13
CA LEU A 25 3.73 -9.17 11.09
C LEU A 25 4.57 -8.82 12.32
N ALA A 26 5.32 -9.78 12.87
CA ALA A 26 6.22 -9.56 14.01
C ALA A 26 7.36 -8.58 13.66
N LEU A 27 7.96 -8.72 12.48
CA LEU A 27 8.98 -7.79 12.00
C LEU A 27 8.40 -6.38 11.83
N PHE A 28 7.24 -6.25 11.20
CA PHE A 28 6.57 -4.96 11.04
C PHE A 28 6.26 -4.31 12.39
N ALA A 29 5.72 -5.08 13.34
CA ALA A 29 5.44 -4.60 14.69
C ALA A 29 6.72 -4.15 15.42
N ALA A 30 7.82 -4.88 15.28
CA ALA A 30 9.12 -4.52 15.86
C ALA A 30 9.68 -3.22 15.25
N LEU A 31 9.55 -3.03 13.93
CA LEU A 31 10.00 -1.81 13.25
C LEU A 31 9.13 -0.60 13.61
N VAL A 32 7.82 -0.79 13.72
CA VAL A 32 6.88 0.23 14.22
C VAL A 32 7.24 0.63 15.65
N TRP A 33 7.50 -0.35 16.52
CA TRP A 33 7.91 -0.10 17.89
C TRP A 33 9.25 0.65 17.95
N ALA A 34 10.24 0.24 17.18
CA ALA A 34 11.56 0.88 17.11
C ALA A 34 11.46 2.35 16.61
N ASP A 35 10.62 2.61 15.60
CA ASP A 35 10.38 3.95 15.07
C ASP A 35 9.60 4.82 16.06
N GLY A 36 8.63 4.24 16.78
CA GLY A 36 7.83 4.94 17.77
C GLY A 36 8.59 5.29 19.04
N THR A 37 9.57 4.48 19.43
CA THR A 37 10.41 4.73 20.61
C THR A 37 11.67 5.55 20.31
N GLY A 38 11.98 5.79 19.02
CA GLY A 38 13.24 6.42 18.63
C GLY A 38 14.45 5.58 19.02
N LEU A 39 14.35 4.25 18.87
CA LEU A 39 15.38 3.30 19.24
C LEU A 39 16.75 3.72 18.69
N ALA A 40 17.77 3.69 19.54
CA ALA A 40 19.12 4.11 19.24
C ALA A 40 19.27 5.62 18.86
N GLY A 41 18.35 6.48 19.29
CA GLY A 41 18.35 7.91 18.93
C GLY A 41 18.00 8.19 17.47
N ALA A 42 17.44 7.20 16.77
CA ALA A 42 17.10 7.33 15.36
C ALA A 42 15.96 8.35 15.16
N PRO A 43 16.04 9.18 14.09
CA PRO A 43 14.98 10.12 13.76
C PRO A 43 13.72 9.38 13.29
N PRO A 44 12.54 10.04 13.31
CA PRO A 44 11.31 9.48 12.74
C PRO A 44 11.52 8.93 11.33
N LEU A 45 10.87 7.80 11.02
CA LEU A 45 11.00 7.06 9.75
C LEU A 45 12.29 6.27 9.54
N ALA A 46 13.31 6.39 10.41
CA ALA A 46 14.57 5.71 10.19
C ALA A 46 14.42 4.18 10.07
N TRP A 47 13.47 3.61 10.81
CA TRP A 47 13.19 2.16 10.80
C TRP A 47 12.14 1.75 9.78
N LEU A 48 11.20 2.64 9.45
CA LEU A 48 10.11 2.33 8.52
C LEU A 48 10.45 2.65 7.07
N LEU A 49 11.28 3.66 6.80
CA LEU A 49 11.63 4.09 5.45
C LEU A 49 12.28 2.98 4.61
N PRO A 50 13.23 2.17 5.12
CA PRO A 50 13.78 1.05 4.36
C PRO A 50 12.72 0.05 3.90
N VAL A 51 11.70 -0.22 4.74
CA VAL A 51 10.59 -1.11 4.39
C VAL A 51 9.75 -0.51 3.26
N VAL A 52 9.44 0.78 3.36
CA VAL A 52 8.70 1.51 2.32
C VAL A 52 9.45 1.45 0.98
N LEU A 53 10.77 1.68 0.99
CA LEU A 53 11.60 1.62 -0.21
C LEU A 53 11.62 0.23 -0.85
N VAL A 54 11.76 -0.81 -0.03
CA VAL A 54 11.74 -2.21 -0.49
C VAL A 54 10.36 -2.56 -1.06
N LEU A 55 9.28 -2.18 -0.41
CA LEU A 55 7.93 -2.47 -0.89
C LEU A 55 7.57 -1.67 -2.14
N ALA A 56 7.86 -0.37 -2.19
CA ALA A 56 7.57 0.45 -3.36
C ALA A 56 8.42 0.05 -4.57
N GLY A 57 9.72 -0.16 -4.38
CA GLY A 57 10.62 -0.64 -5.42
C GLY A 57 10.28 -2.05 -5.87
N GLY A 58 9.97 -2.95 -4.93
CA GLY A 58 9.53 -4.32 -5.20
C GLY A 58 8.23 -4.37 -5.99
N ALA A 59 7.22 -3.62 -5.58
CA ALA A 59 5.95 -3.51 -6.31
C ALA A 59 6.16 -2.94 -7.73
N GLY A 60 7.02 -1.92 -7.88
CA GLY A 60 7.42 -1.40 -9.18
C GLY A 60 8.13 -2.43 -10.06
N HIS A 61 9.02 -3.24 -9.48
CA HIS A 61 9.69 -4.32 -10.20
C HIS A 61 8.71 -5.43 -10.64
N GLU A 62 7.76 -5.80 -9.76
CA GLU A 62 6.70 -6.76 -10.09
C GLU A 62 5.81 -6.24 -11.21
N ALA A 63 5.41 -4.97 -11.18
CA ALA A 63 4.63 -4.33 -12.25
C ALA A 63 5.35 -4.39 -13.60
N VAL A 64 6.67 -4.12 -13.64
CA VAL A 64 7.50 -4.25 -14.84
C VAL A 64 7.49 -5.68 -15.37
N ARG A 65 7.66 -6.68 -14.51
CA ARG A 65 7.67 -8.10 -14.90
C ARG A 65 6.31 -8.57 -15.44
N LEU A 66 5.23 -8.16 -14.77
CA LEU A 66 3.86 -8.48 -15.20
C LEU A 66 3.56 -7.90 -16.58
N ALA A 67 3.84 -6.61 -16.75
CA ALA A 67 3.61 -5.94 -18.02
C ALA A 67 4.46 -6.52 -19.16
N ALA A 68 5.74 -6.84 -18.90
CA ALA A 68 6.62 -7.48 -19.87
C ALA A 68 6.11 -8.87 -20.28
N ALA A 69 5.62 -9.68 -19.34
CA ALA A 69 5.04 -10.99 -19.61
C ALA A 69 3.77 -10.91 -20.49
N ALA A 70 3.01 -9.81 -20.39
CA ALA A 70 1.85 -9.51 -21.21
C ALA A 70 2.17 -8.84 -22.57
N GLY A 71 3.45 -8.65 -22.89
CA GLY A 71 3.86 -7.98 -24.13
C GLY A 71 3.84 -6.45 -24.08
N HIS A 72 3.70 -5.86 -22.89
CA HIS A 72 3.70 -4.41 -22.66
C HIS A 72 4.94 -3.97 -21.88
N PRO A 73 6.15 -3.94 -22.48
CA PRO A 73 7.37 -3.66 -21.75
C PRO A 73 7.37 -2.24 -21.18
N LEU A 74 7.67 -2.12 -19.89
CA LEU A 74 7.88 -0.87 -19.16
C LEU A 74 9.38 -0.58 -19.01
N GLU A 75 9.71 0.61 -18.51
CA GLU A 75 11.08 0.99 -18.19
C GLU A 75 11.58 0.23 -16.95
N PRO A 76 12.53 -0.72 -17.11
CA PRO A 76 12.80 -1.72 -16.07
C PRO A 76 13.48 -1.15 -14.82
N LEU A 77 14.21 -0.04 -14.95
CA LEU A 77 14.90 0.62 -13.85
C LEU A 77 14.13 1.86 -13.36
N LEU A 78 13.58 2.66 -14.27
CA LEU A 78 12.94 3.93 -13.91
C LEU A 78 11.62 3.72 -13.16
N VAL A 79 10.90 2.63 -13.40
CA VAL A 79 9.65 2.34 -12.69
C VAL A 79 9.92 1.99 -11.21
N PRO A 80 10.73 0.98 -10.86
CA PRO A 80 10.94 0.65 -9.46
C PRO A 80 11.71 1.72 -8.68
N VAL A 81 12.74 2.32 -9.29
CA VAL A 81 13.51 3.40 -8.65
C VAL A 81 12.66 4.66 -8.52
N GLY A 82 11.88 4.99 -9.53
CA GLY A 82 10.95 6.13 -9.51
C GLY A 82 9.87 5.98 -8.46
N ALA A 83 9.24 4.80 -8.34
CA ALA A 83 8.26 4.53 -7.31
C ALA A 83 8.86 4.68 -5.90
N ALA A 84 10.06 4.14 -5.67
CA ALA A 84 10.77 4.29 -4.41
C ALA A 84 11.18 5.75 -4.12
N ALA A 85 11.62 6.50 -5.12
CA ALA A 85 11.99 7.90 -4.97
C ALA A 85 10.77 8.78 -4.62
N ILE A 86 9.64 8.59 -5.29
CA ILE A 86 8.38 9.27 -4.98
C ILE A 86 7.95 8.92 -3.55
N ALA A 87 7.97 7.65 -3.18
CA ALA A 87 7.59 7.17 -1.85
C ALA A 87 8.44 7.79 -0.73
N ALA A 88 9.74 7.95 -0.95
CA ALA A 88 10.68 8.51 0.04
C ALA A 88 10.61 10.03 0.18
N ALA A 89 10.10 10.73 -0.82
CA ALA A 89 10.21 12.19 -0.91
C ALA A 89 9.64 12.94 0.31
N PRO A 90 8.49 12.58 0.91
CA PRO A 90 7.98 13.26 2.11
C PRO A 90 8.90 13.15 3.34
N ALA A 91 9.81 12.14 3.37
CA ALA A 91 10.76 12.01 4.47
C ALA A 91 11.75 13.19 4.56
N VAL A 92 11.92 13.95 3.48
CA VAL A 92 12.72 15.19 3.49
C VAL A 92 12.08 16.22 4.45
N ALA A 93 10.75 16.31 4.47
CA ALA A 93 10.03 17.23 5.35
C ALA A 93 10.23 16.91 6.84
N ALA A 94 10.52 15.64 7.19
CA ALA A 94 10.82 15.24 8.56
C ALA A 94 12.12 15.87 9.11
N ARG A 95 12.98 16.39 8.23
CA ARG A 95 14.26 17.05 8.59
C ARG A 95 14.17 18.58 8.68
N VAL A 96 13.04 19.15 8.23
CA VAL A 96 12.80 20.59 8.30
C VAL A 96 12.01 20.88 9.58
N PRO A 97 12.49 21.80 10.46
CA PRO A 97 11.76 22.10 11.69
C PRO A 97 10.33 22.56 11.39
N ALA A 98 9.38 21.77 11.91
CA ALA A 98 8.00 22.13 12.18
C ALA A 98 7.25 22.96 11.13
N SER A 99 7.09 22.45 9.91
CA SER A 99 5.94 22.88 9.13
C SER A 99 4.78 21.90 9.41
N ALA A 100 3.83 22.35 10.22
CA ALA A 100 2.53 21.66 10.36
C ALA A 100 1.68 21.78 9.09
N ASP A 101 2.21 22.43 8.05
CA ASP A 101 1.54 22.58 6.76
C ASP A 101 1.54 21.26 6.00
N PRO A 102 0.37 20.65 5.75
CA PRO A 102 0.24 19.45 4.97
C PRO A 102 0.88 19.55 3.56
N LEU A 103 0.86 20.72 2.93
CA LEU A 103 1.46 20.93 1.62
C LEU A 103 2.99 20.86 1.67
N ALA A 104 3.62 21.33 2.75
CA ALA A 104 5.06 21.20 2.92
C ALA A 104 5.51 19.75 3.04
N VAL A 105 4.63 18.87 3.52
CA VAL A 105 4.93 17.43 3.63
C VAL A 105 4.77 16.69 2.30
N VAL A 106 3.72 17.00 1.50
CA VAL A 106 3.49 16.31 0.22
C VAL A 106 4.13 17.00 -0.96
N GLY A 107 4.53 18.27 -0.84
CA GLY A 107 5.22 19.02 -1.91
C GLY A 107 6.44 18.29 -2.48
N PRO A 108 7.36 17.74 -1.66
CA PRO A 108 8.48 16.95 -2.15
C PRO A 108 8.06 15.74 -2.99
N ALA A 109 6.92 15.08 -2.68
CA ALA A 109 6.42 13.98 -3.48
C ALA A 109 5.92 14.45 -4.86
N ALA A 110 5.32 15.62 -4.94
CA ALA A 110 4.92 16.21 -6.22
C ALA A 110 6.15 16.51 -7.09
N VAL A 111 7.19 17.12 -6.52
CA VAL A 111 8.46 17.38 -7.22
C VAL A 111 9.12 16.09 -7.67
N ALA A 112 9.21 15.09 -6.80
CA ALA A 112 9.78 13.78 -7.16
C ALA A 112 8.97 13.10 -8.28
N THR A 113 7.63 13.21 -8.23
CA THR A 113 6.76 12.68 -9.29
C THR A 113 7.07 13.34 -10.63
N MET A 114 7.14 14.67 -10.67
CA MET A 114 7.48 15.40 -11.91
C MET A 114 8.88 15.03 -12.42
N ALA A 115 9.87 14.89 -11.55
CA ALA A 115 11.22 14.47 -11.92
C ALA A 115 11.24 13.05 -12.52
N VAL A 116 10.51 12.11 -11.91
CA VAL A 116 10.38 10.73 -12.41
C VAL A 116 9.68 10.70 -13.77
N VAL A 117 8.58 11.44 -13.93
CA VAL A 117 7.87 11.59 -15.21
C VAL A 117 8.82 12.14 -16.28
N ALA A 118 9.53 13.22 -15.99
CA ALA A 118 10.50 13.81 -16.91
C ALA A 118 11.61 12.83 -17.28
N ALA A 119 12.14 12.07 -16.33
CA ALA A 119 13.17 11.06 -16.60
C ALA A 119 12.66 9.91 -17.49
N ILE A 120 11.42 9.44 -17.28
CA ILE A 120 10.79 8.42 -18.13
C ILE A 120 10.59 8.94 -19.56
N PHE A 121 10.11 10.18 -19.72
CA PHE A 121 9.98 10.81 -21.04
C PHE A 121 11.34 11.00 -21.72
N ALA A 122 12.34 11.50 -21.01
CA ALA A 122 13.69 11.67 -21.55
C ALA A 122 14.29 10.31 -22.00
N GLY A 123 14.10 9.26 -21.21
CA GLY A 123 14.48 7.90 -21.59
C GLY A 123 13.74 7.39 -22.84
N GLY A 124 12.45 7.71 -22.96
CA GLY A 124 11.63 7.40 -24.12
C GLY A 124 12.11 8.12 -25.40
N VAL A 125 12.42 9.42 -25.28
CA VAL A 125 12.99 10.22 -26.39
C VAL A 125 14.36 9.70 -26.82
N ALA A 126 15.25 9.44 -25.84
CA ALA A 126 16.62 8.98 -26.14
C ALA A 126 16.66 7.60 -26.85
N ARG A 127 15.63 6.77 -26.64
CA ARG A 127 15.53 5.42 -27.22
C ARG A 127 14.46 5.30 -28.29
N TYR A 128 13.99 6.44 -28.79
CA TYR A 128 12.93 6.43 -29.82
C TYR A 128 13.43 5.77 -31.11
N ALA A 129 12.66 4.81 -31.60
CA ALA A 129 12.83 4.24 -32.94
C ALA A 129 11.45 4.11 -33.61
N PRO A 130 11.35 4.45 -34.90
CA PRO A 130 10.09 4.31 -35.65
C PRO A 130 9.56 2.87 -35.61
N GLY A 131 8.24 2.72 -35.49
CA GLY A 131 7.59 1.39 -35.41
C GLY A 131 7.58 0.74 -34.04
N GLN A 132 8.26 1.30 -33.03
CA GLN A 132 8.15 0.86 -31.64
C GLN A 132 6.99 1.58 -30.94
N ALA A 133 6.28 0.88 -30.07
CA ALA A 133 5.21 1.44 -29.24
C ALA A 133 5.77 2.31 -28.08
N ALA A 134 6.62 3.32 -28.43
CA ALA A 134 7.33 4.14 -27.45
C ALA A 134 6.37 4.89 -26.52
N LEU A 135 5.28 5.46 -27.07
CA LEU A 135 4.28 6.17 -26.27
C LEU A 135 3.59 5.25 -25.26
N SER A 136 3.20 4.05 -25.67
CA SER A 136 2.58 3.05 -24.78
C SER A 136 3.52 2.66 -23.64
N ARG A 137 4.81 2.43 -23.94
CA ARG A 137 5.83 2.12 -22.95
C ARG A 137 6.03 3.27 -21.96
N VAL A 138 6.15 4.51 -22.44
CA VAL A 138 6.30 5.71 -21.60
C VAL A 138 5.07 5.89 -20.72
N ALA A 139 3.86 5.87 -21.30
CA ALA A 139 2.60 6.05 -20.57
C ALA A 139 2.40 4.96 -19.49
N GLY A 140 2.64 3.70 -19.85
CA GLY A 140 2.56 2.58 -18.90
C GLY A 140 3.60 2.70 -17.78
N SER A 141 4.83 3.13 -18.09
CA SER A 141 5.88 3.33 -17.08
C SER A 141 5.54 4.47 -16.12
N VAL A 142 5.03 5.58 -16.63
CA VAL A 142 4.56 6.70 -15.80
C VAL A 142 3.40 6.24 -14.92
N ALA A 143 2.39 5.58 -15.49
CA ALA A 143 1.25 5.08 -14.75
C ALA A 143 1.68 4.14 -13.61
N ALA A 144 2.57 3.18 -13.89
CA ALA A 144 3.07 2.25 -12.88
C ALA A 144 3.88 2.94 -11.77
N ALA A 145 4.84 3.81 -12.13
CA ALA A 145 5.68 4.50 -11.15
C ALA A 145 4.85 5.41 -10.23
N VAL A 146 3.89 6.14 -10.80
CA VAL A 146 3.06 7.10 -10.06
C VAL A 146 2.00 6.40 -9.21
N SER A 147 1.27 5.41 -9.77
CA SER A 147 0.23 4.68 -9.04
C SER A 147 0.76 3.85 -7.89
N ILE A 148 2.03 3.48 -7.90
CA ILE A 148 2.71 2.82 -6.78
C ILE A 148 3.36 3.84 -5.86
N GLY A 149 4.17 4.76 -6.38
CA GLY A 149 4.98 5.68 -5.59
C GLY A 149 4.17 6.68 -4.76
N LEU A 150 3.13 7.30 -5.34
CA LEU A 150 2.32 8.30 -4.63
C LEU A 150 1.57 7.74 -3.41
N PRO A 151 0.88 6.59 -3.47
CA PRO A 151 0.28 6.01 -2.29
C PRO A 151 1.26 5.76 -1.15
N PHE A 152 2.44 5.24 -1.46
CA PHE A 152 3.50 5.08 -0.46
C PHE A 152 3.98 6.43 0.08
N ALA A 153 4.06 7.47 -0.75
CA ALA A 153 4.39 8.81 -0.28
C ALA A 153 3.35 9.32 0.73
N PHE A 154 2.06 9.07 0.51
CA PHE A 154 1.02 9.41 1.49
C PHE A 154 1.15 8.61 2.79
N MET A 155 1.56 7.33 2.74
CA MET A 155 1.86 6.55 3.95
C MET A 155 3.03 7.16 4.75
N VAL A 156 4.09 7.58 4.07
CA VAL A 156 5.21 8.30 4.70
C VAL A 156 4.75 9.65 5.26
N ALA A 157 3.93 10.39 4.50
CA ALA A 157 3.39 11.68 4.93
C ALA A 157 2.53 11.56 6.19
N LEU A 158 1.72 10.51 6.34
CA LEU A 158 0.94 10.23 7.56
C LEU A 158 1.83 10.15 8.80
N ARG A 159 3.02 9.58 8.68
CA ARG A 159 3.98 9.50 9.79
C ARG A 159 4.64 10.85 10.08
N VAL A 160 4.96 11.62 9.03
CA VAL A 160 5.68 12.91 9.15
C VAL A 160 4.80 13.99 9.74
N VAL A 161 3.59 14.18 9.22
CA VAL A 161 2.67 15.25 9.67
C VAL A 161 2.40 15.14 11.16
N ASN A 162 2.09 13.97 11.65
CA ASN A 162 1.72 13.81 13.05
C ASN A 162 2.94 13.88 13.99
N ALA A 163 4.15 13.58 13.51
CA ALA A 163 5.36 13.76 14.30
C ALA A 163 5.62 15.23 14.64
N ALA A 164 5.27 16.15 13.74
CA ALA A 164 5.37 17.59 13.95
C ALA A 164 4.38 18.11 15.02
N HIS A 165 3.18 17.51 15.07
CA HIS A 165 2.14 17.90 16.04
C HIS A 165 2.30 17.27 17.43
N THR A 166 3.13 16.24 17.55
CA THR A 166 3.30 15.47 18.81
C THR A 166 4.79 15.31 19.18
N PRO A 167 5.53 16.42 19.41
CA PRO A 167 6.95 16.33 19.74
C PRO A 167 7.15 15.52 21.03
N GLY A 168 8.11 14.59 21.01
CA GLY A 168 8.42 13.71 22.14
C GLY A 168 7.43 12.55 22.37
N ARG A 169 6.36 12.42 21.57
CA ARG A 169 5.37 11.34 21.66
C ARG A 169 5.42 10.43 20.42
N GLY A 170 6.55 9.81 20.18
CA GLY A 170 6.80 9.03 18.96
C GLY A 170 5.75 7.96 18.65
N ALA A 171 5.23 7.28 19.67
CA ALA A 171 4.16 6.28 19.51
C ALA A 171 2.83 6.91 19.04
N VAL A 172 2.46 8.08 19.55
CA VAL A 172 1.24 8.80 19.14
C VAL A 172 1.37 9.30 17.69
N ALA A 173 2.57 9.68 17.28
CA ALA A 173 2.84 10.10 15.90
C ALA A 173 2.66 8.96 14.87
N LEU A 174 2.59 7.70 15.28
CA LEU A 174 2.29 6.55 14.43
C LEU A 174 0.80 6.30 14.22
N VAL A 175 -0.07 6.88 15.06
CA VAL A 175 -1.52 6.60 15.04
C VAL A 175 -2.15 6.76 13.65
N PRO A 176 -1.86 7.81 12.86
CA PRO A 176 -2.42 7.94 11.51
C PRO A 176 -2.04 6.79 10.57
N LEU A 177 -0.77 6.42 10.56
CA LEU A 177 -0.29 5.30 9.73
C LEU A 177 -0.86 3.97 10.20
N LEU A 178 -0.87 3.72 11.51
CA LEU A 178 -1.42 2.48 12.09
C LEU A 178 -2.94 2.39 11.91
N SER A 179 -3.66 3.51 11.99
CA SER A 179 -5.10 3.53 11.74
C SER A 179 -5.42 3.15 10.29
N LEU A 180 -4.65 3.64 9.31
CA LEU A 180 -4.77 3.22 7.91
C LEU A 180 -4.61 1.70 7.77
N VAL A 181 -3.49 1.16 8.28
CA VAL A 181 -3.18 -0.28 8.14
C VAL A 181 -4.21 -1.14 8.86
N ALA A 182 -4.59 -0.76 10.10
CA ALA A 182 -5.56 -1.52 10.89
C ALA A 182 -6.94 -1.54 10.24
N VAL A 183 -7.42 -0.39 9.75
CA VAL A 183 -8.74 -0.25 9.11
C VAL A 183 -8.82 -1.10 7.84
N VAL A 184 -7.82 -1.00 6.97
CA VAL A 184 -7.80 -1.75 5.72
C VAL A 184 -7.67 -3.25 5.99
N LYS A 185 -6.72 -3.67 6.82
CA LYS A 185 -6.49 -5.10 7.07
C LYS A 185 -7.61 -5.76 7.88
N ALA A 186 -8.25 -5.05 8.78
CA ALA A 186 -9.46 -5.56 9.44
C ALA A 186 -10.63 -5.73 8.46
N GLY A 187 -10.77 -4.79 7.51
CA GLY A 187 -11.72 -4.91 6.41
C GLY A 187 -11.46 -6.14 5.55
N ASP A 188 -10.21 -6.36 5.13
CA ASP A 188 -9.81 -7.53 4.32
C ASP A 188 -10.11 -8.85 5.06
N ILE A 189 -9.78 -8.93 6.35
CA ILE A 189 -10.03 -10.10 7.20
C ILE A 189 -11.54 -10.36 7.32
N ALA A 190 -12.34 -9.32 7.59
CA ALA A 190 -13.78 -9.44 7.72
C ALA A 190 -14.43 -9.85 6.40
N ALA A 191 -13.99 -9.27 5.28
CA ALA A 191 -14.44 -9.62 3.93
C ALA A 191 -14.18 -11.09 3.62
N TYR A 192 -12.98 -11.58 3.93
CA TYR A 192 -12.63 -12.98 3.72
C TYR A 192 -13.44 -13.92 4.61
N ALA A 193 -13.56 -13.62 5.90
CA ALA A 193 -14.28 -14.45 6.86
C ALA A 193 -15.76 -14.61 6.50
N VAL A 194 -16.45 -13.51 6.22
CA VAL A 194 -17.89 -13.52 5.89
C VAL A 194 -18.10 -13.95 4.44
N GLY A 195 -17.32 -13.44 3.50
CA GLY A 195 -17.45 -13.76 2.09
C GLY A 195 -17.22 -15.24 1.78
N SER A 196 -16.29 -15.92 2.49
CA SER A 196 -16.02 -17.34 2.31
C SER A 196 -17.07 -18.26 2.97
N THR A 197 -17.74 -17.80 4.03
CA THR A 197 -18.69 -18.62 4.80
C THR A 197 -20.17 -18.33 4.46
N LEU A 198 -20.51 -17.04 4.30
CA LEU A 198 -21.87 -16.58 4.09
C LEU A 198 -22.11 -15.95 2.71
N GLY A 199 -21.05 -15.76 1.90
CA GLY A 199 -21.14 -15.10 0.60
C GLY A 199 -21.99 -15.90 -0.40
N ARG A 200 -23.02 -15.26 -0.95
CA ARG A 200 -23.94 -15.82 -1.94
C ARG A 200 -23.95 -15.05 -3.24
N THR A 201 -23.87 -13.71 -3.14
CA THR A 201 -24.03 -12.80 -4.27
C THR A 201 -22.67 -12.28 -4.72
N ARG A 202 -22.20 -12.70 -5.90
CA ARG A 202 -20.92 -12.25 -6.45
C ARG A 202 -20.96 -10.77 -6.80
N MET A 203 -19.95 -9.99 -6.33
CA MET A 203 -19.87 -8.56 -6.58
C MET A 203 -19.23 -8.24 -7.95
N ALA A 204 -18.19 -8.94 -8.31
CA ALA A 204 -17.43 -8.72 -9.53
C ALA A 204 -17.04 -10.05 -10.22
N PRO A 205 -18.02 -10.78 -10.84
CA PRO A 205 -17.79 -12.16 -11.31
C PRO A 205 -16.68 -12.29 -12.35
N GLN A 206 -16.51 -11.31 -13.23
CA GLN A 206 -15.50 -11.32 -14.29
C GLN A 206 -14.11 -10.91 -13.79
N LEU A 207 -14.06 -10.02 -12.80
CA LEU A 207 -12.83 -9.40 -12.30
C LEU A 207 -12.23 -10.22 -11.15
N SER A 208 -13.03 -10.45 -10.14
CA SER A 208 -12.67 -11.19 -8.92
C SER A 208 -13.83 -12.10 -8.49
N PRO A 209 -13.90 -13.35 -9.00
CA PRO A 209 -15.04 -14.24 -8.75
C PRO A 209 -15.16 -14.69 -7.28
N GLY A 210 -14.15 -14.44 -6.45
CA GLY A 210 -14.18 -14.71 -5.02
C GLY A 210 -14.91 -13.64 -4.19
N LYS A 211 -15.04 -12.41 -4.70
CA LYS A 211 -15.65 -11.29 -3.95
C LYS A 211 -17.17 -11.34 -3.97
N THR A 212 -17.78 -11.09 -2.80
CA THR A 212 -19.24 -11.10 -2.60
C THR A 212 -19.72 -9.80 -1.97
N TRP A 213 -20.98 -9.44 -2.19
CA TRP A 213 -21.60 -8.26 -1.57
C TRP A 213 -21.68 -8.37 -0.05
N GLU A 214 -21.93 -9.59 0.47
CA GLU A 214 -21.93 -9.88 1.90
C GLU A 214 -20.54 -9.66 2.50
N GLY A 215 -19.48 -10.09 1.78
CA GLY A 215 -18.11 -9.81 2.16
C GLY A 215 -17.76 -8.32 2.11
N CYS A 216 -18.27 -7.58 1.13
CA CYS A 216 -18.09 -6.13 1.02
C CYS A 216 -18.73 -5.39 2.22
N ALA A 217 -19.95 -5.76 2.60
CA ALA A 217 -20.61 -5.20 3.79
C ALA A 217 -19.83 -5.51 5.07
N ALA A 218 -19.32 -6.74 5.20
CA ALA A 218 -18.48 -7.14 6.33
C ALA A 218 -17.15 -6.38 6.35
N SER A 219 -16.54 -6.12 5.19
CA SER A 219 -15.35 -5.29 5.08
C SER A 219 -15.57 -3.90 5.67
N LEU A 220 -16.64 -3.23 5.28
CA LEU A 220 -16.97 -1.90 5.82
C LEU A 220 -17.22 -1.94 7.32
N ALA A 221 -17.94 -2.96 7.82
CA ALA A 221 -18.19 -3.13 9.25
C ALA A 221 -16.89 -3.36 10.03
N GLY A 222 -15.98 -4.21 9.51
CA GLY A 222 -14.65 -4.46 10.08
C GLY A 222 -13.78 -3.20 10.10
N SER A 223 -13.81 -2.43 9.01
CA SER A 223 -13.10 -1.15 8.89
C SER A 223 -13.60 -0.12 9.89
N LEU A 224 -14.92 0.01 10.07
CA LEU A 224 -15.53 0.90 11.07
C LEU A 224 -15.14 0.49 12.49
N LEU A 225 -15.22 -0.81 12.81
CA LEU A 225 -14.86 -1.34 14.12
C LEU A 225 -13.36 -1.11 14.44
N ALA A 226 -12.49 -1.36 13.47
CA ALA A 226 -11.06 -1.13 13.64
C ALA A 226 -10.74 0.36 13.81
N SER A 227 -11.40 1.24 13.05
CA SER A 227 -11.27 2.69 13.19
C SER A 227 -11.69 3.15 14.58
N TRP A 228 -12.86 2.69 15.04
CA TRP A 228 -13.33 2.97 16.38
C TRP A 228 -12.31 2.50 17.44
N ALA A 229 -11.87 1.26 17.36
CA ALA A 229 -10.96 0.67 18.34
C ALA A 229 -9.61 1.41 18.42
N VAL A 230 -8.98 1.69 17.25
CA VAL A 230 -7.69 2.38 17.20
C VAL A 230 -7.79 3.81 17.69
N LEU A 231 -8.81 4.57 17.25
CA LEU A 231 -8.93 5.96 17.62
C LEU A 231 -9.34 6.15 19.09
N HIS A 232 -10.11 5.23 19.67
CA HIS A 232 -10.43 5.26 21.11
C HIS A 232 -9.27 4.82 22.00
N ALA A 233 -8.53 3.80 21.57
CA ALA A 233 -7.45 3.25 22.39
C ALA A 233 -6.17 4.10 22.36
N TRP A 234 -5.91 4.79 21.23
CA TRP A 234 -4.59 5.40 20.99
C TRP A 234 -4.62 6.88 20.68
N ALA A 235 -5.77 7.45 20.33
CA ALA A 235 -5.87 8.89 20.26
C ALA A 235 -5.84 9.47 21.67
N PRO A 236 -4.86 10.32 22.00
CA PRO A 236 -4.80 10.94 23.31
C PRO A 236 -6.03 11.83 23.51
N ALA A 237 -6.55 11.89 24.74
CA ALA A 237 -7.63 12.81 25.09
C ALA A 237 -7.22 14.25 24.69
N GLY A 238 -7.99 14.84 23.75
CA GLY A 238 -7.68 16.16 23.18
C GLY A 238 -6.60 16.21 22.08
N GLY A 239 -6.15 15.05 21.57
CA GLY A 239 -5.27 14.97 20.40
C GLY A 239 -6.01 15.15 19.07
N PRO A 240 -5.27 15.34 17.96
CA PRO A 240 -5.88 15.45 16.63
C PRO A 240 -6.59 14.15 16.29
N LEU A 241 -7.77 14.30 15.68
CA LEU A 241 -8.58 13.19 15.13
C LEU A 241 -8.77 13.43 13.63
N PRO A 242 -8.93 12.39 12.83
CA PRO A 242 -9.23 12.57 11.41
C PRO A 242 -10.60 13.26 11.24
N LEU A 243 -10.77 13.97 10.14
CA LEU A 243 -12.02 14.66 9.80
C LEU A 243 -13.21 13.68 9.87
N GLY A 244 -14.25 14.09 10.57
CA GLY A 244 -15.46 13.29 10.78
C GLY A 244 -15.28 12.10 11.74
N GLY A 245 -14.14 12.02 12.43
CA GLY A 245 -13.86 11.01 13.44
C GLY A 245 -13.79 9.58 12.87
N TRP A 246 -14.02 8.60 13.74
CA TRP A 246 -13.87 7.18 13.39
C TRP A 246 -14.87 6.68 12.33
N VAL A 247 -16.07 7.28 12.24
CA VAL A 247 -17.10 6.86 11.27
C VAL A 247 -16.70 7.21 9.85
N VAL A 248 -16.35 8.49 9.62
CA VAL A 248 -15.96 8.96 8.28
C VAL A 248 -14.64 8.33 7.88
N PHE A 249 -13.68 8.27 8.79
CA PHE A 249 -12.39 7.66 8.53
C PHE A 249 -12.53 6.17 8.19
N GLY A 250 -13.18 5.37 9.05
CA GLY A 250 -13.36 3.94 8.83
C GLY A 250 -14.14 3.62 7.56
N GLY A 251 -15.21 4.38 7.29
CA GLY A 251 -16.04 4.20 6.09
C GLY A 251 -15.31 4.55 4.80
N ALA A 252 -14.69 5.73 4.74
CA ALA A 252 -14.01 6.20 3.53
C ALA A 252 -12.74 5.39 3.22
N VAL A 253 -11.89 5.14 4.23
CA VAL A 253 -10.66 4.35 4.08
C VAL A 253 -10.98 2.88 3.75
N GLY A 254 -12.01 2.30 4.40
CA GLY A 254 -12.46 0.94 4.10
C GLY A 254 -13.00 0.81 2.68
N ALA A 255 -13.84 1.76 2.23
CA ALA A 255 -14.34 1.79 0.85
C ALA A 255 -13.21 1.94 -0.17
N ALA A 256 -12.24 2.84 0.09
CA ALA A 256 -11.07 3.00 -0.76
C ALA A 256 -10.22 1.72 -0.82
N GLY A 257 -10.08 0.98 0.28
CA GLY A 257 -9.40 -0.32 0.31
C GLY A 257 -10.07 -1.36 -0.57
N ILE A 258 -11.42 -1.46 -0.53
CA ILE A 258 -12.18 -2.36 -1.41
C ILE A 258 -11.96 -2.02 -2.89
N VAL A 259 -11.97 -0.73 -3.24
CA VAL A 259 -11.71 -0.27 -4.61
C VAL A 259 -10.27 -0.55 -5.02
N GLY A 260 -9.31 -0.39 -4.11
CA GLY A 260 -7.88 -0.67 -4.36
C GLY A 260 -7.64 -2.12 -4.76
N ASP A 261 -8.16 -3.07 -3.98
CA ASP A 261 -8.07 -4.50 -4.27
C ASP A 261 -8.78 -4.87 -5.60
N LEU A 262 -9.90 -4.19 -5.94
CA LEU A 262 -10.55 -4.37 -7.25
C LEU A 262 -9.70 -3.79 -8.39
N ALA A 263 -9.09 -2.62 -8.18
CA ALA A 263 -8.23 -1.99 -9.18
C ALA A 263 -6.99 -2.85 -9.49
N GLU A 264 -6.35 -3.45 -8.46
CA GLU A 264 -5.27 -4.38 -8.68
C GLU A 264 -5.75 -5.65 -9.42
N SER A 265 -6.91 -6.17 -9.05
CA SER A 265 -7.54 -7.31 -9.76
C SER A 265 -7.76 -6.98 -11.24
N LEU A 266 -8.19 -5.75 -11.58
CA LEU A 266 -8.34 -5.27 -12.96
C LEU A 266 -7.01 -5.34 -13.71
N VAL A 267 -5.96 -4.73 -13.15
CA VAL A 267 -4.63 -4.73 -13.78
C VAL A 267 -4.13 -6.16 -14.01
N LYS A 268 -4.29 -7.05 -13.03
CA LYS A 268 -3.87 -8.46 -13.17
C LYS A 268 -4.63 -9.18 -14.29
N ARG A 269 -5.94 -8.95 -14.43
CA ARG A 269 -6.73 -9.59 -15.52
C ARG A 269 -6.36 -9.07 -16.88
N GLU A 270 -6.18 -7.76 -17.04
CA GLU A 270 -5.73 -7.16 -18.31
C GLU A 270 -4.34 -7.66 -18.72
N LEU A 271 -3.46 -7.92 -17.74
CA LEU A 271 -2.14 -8.50 -17.97
C LEU A 271 -2.13 -10.05 -18.00
N ALA A 272 -3.30 -10.70 -18.09
CA ALA A 272 -3.48 -12.15 -18.10
C ALA A 272 -2.78 -12.87 -16.93
N ALA A 273 -2.62 -12.18 -15.79
CA ALA A 273 -2.00 -12.70 -14.58
C ALA A 273 -3.04 -13.00 -13.48
N LYS A 274 -2.65 -13.84 -12.53
CA LYS A 274 -3.43 -14.12 -11.33
C LYS A 274 -2.77 -13.55 -10.08
N ASP A 275 -1.46 -13.73 -9.96
CA ASP A 275 -0.64 -13.27 -8.83
C ASP A 275 0.39 -12.27 -9.35
N SER A 276 0.74 -11.24 -8.58
CA SER A 276 1.68 -10.20 -9.00
C SER A 276 3.13 -10.69 -9.01
N GLY A 277 3.48 -11.65 -8.15
CA GLY A 277 4.83 -12.17 -8.04
C GLY A 277 4.99 -13.15 -6.89
N ARG A 278 6.25 -13.50 -6.61
CA ARG A 278 6.66 -14.33 -5.46
C ARG A 278 7.87 -13.71 -4.74
N MET A 279 8.02 -12.39 -4.81
CA MET A 279 9.19 -11.72 -4.24
C MET A 279 9.26 -11.89 -2.71
N LEU A 280 8.10 -12.00 -2.05
CA LEU A 280 7.99 -12.27 -0.61
C LEU A 280 7.77 -13.78 -0.32
N GLY A 281 8.16 -14.66 -1.23
CA GLY A 281 8.12 -16.11 -1.06
C GLY A 281 6.71 -16.66 -0.87
N ALA A 282 6.42 -17.23 0.31
CA ALA A 282 5.14 -17.88 0.59
C ALA A 282 3.96 -16.88 0.78
N ILE A 283 4.24 -15.58 0.94
CA ILE A 283 3.24 -14.53 1.15
C ILE A 283 2.68 -14.00 -0.18
N GLY A 284 3.47 -14.09 -1.26
CA GLY A 284 3.09 -13.57 -2.57
C GLY A 284 4.00 -12.43 -3.04
N GLY A 285 3.44 -11.49 -3.79
CA GLY A 285 4.14 -10.30 -4.27
C GLY A 285 4.10 -9.13 -3.30
N CYS A 286 5.00 -8.16 -3.51
CA CYS A 286 4.94 -6.88 -2.83
C CYS A 286 3.67 -6.11 -3.19
N LEU A 287 3.25 -6.18 -4.45
CA LEU A 287 2.04 -5.52 -4.93
C LEU A 287 0.79 -6.14 -4.29
N ASP A 288 0.69 -7.49 -4.21
CA ASP A 288 -0.42 -8.19 -3.55
C ASP A 288 -0.55 -7.86 -2.05
N LEU A 289 0.56 -7.49 -1.39
CA LEU A 289 0.55 -7.16 0.04
C LEU A 289 -0.07 -5.78 0.30
N VAL A 290 0.07 -4.84 -0.64
CA VAL A 290 -0.27 -3.42 -0.46
C VAL A 290 -1.45 -2.94 -1.31
N ASP A 291 -2.02 -3.77 -2.15
CA ASP A 291 -3.09 -3.47 -3.11
C ASP A 291 -4.23 -2.61 -2.54
N SER A 292 -4.82 -3.07 -1.44
CA SER A 292 -5.89 -2.37 -0.72
C SER A 292 -5.41 -1.04 -0.10
N LEU A 293 -4.13 -0.98 0.31
CA LEU A 293 -3.54 0.22 0.92
C LEU A 293 -3.27 1.33 -0.09
N LEU A 294 -3.01 0.98 -1.38
CA LEU A 294 -2.62 1.96 -2.39
C LEU A 294 -3.67 3.05 -2.59
N LEU A 295 -4.95 2.71 -2.73
CA LEU A 295 -6.01 3.72 -2.86
C LEU A 295 -6.50 4.26 -1.51
N ALA A 296 -6.33 3.51 -0.43
CA ALA A 296 -6.73 3.95 0.91
C ALA A 296 -5.78 5.00 1.51
N ALA A 297 -4.48 4.98 1.18
CA ALA A 297 -3.49 5.86 1.76
C ALA A 297 -3.73 7.37 1.47
N PRO A 298 -4.01 7.81 0.24
CA PRO A 298 -4.33 9.22 -0.02
C PRO A 298 -5.61 9.67 0.68
N VAL A 299 -6.62 8.81 0.78
CA VAL A 299 -7.87 9.11 1.51
C VAL A 299 -7.59 9.28 3.00
N ALA A 300 -6.84 8.37 3.60
CA ALA A 300 -6.46 8.46 5.01
C ALA A 300 -5.66 9.74 5.29
N TRP A 301 -4.71 10.08 4.41
CA TRP A 301 -3.91 11.29 4.57
C TRP A 301 -4.78 12.55 4.49
N LEU A 302 -5.69 12.66 3.53
CA LEU A 302 -6.59 13.80 3.40
C LEU A 302 -7.44 13.99 4.66
N LEU A 303 -7.96 12.90 5.23
CA LEU A 303 -8.80 12.96 6.43
C LEU A 303 -7.99 13.36 7.68
N TRP A 304 -6.73 12.93 7.81
CA TRP A 304 -5.86 13.32 8.90
C TRP A 304 -5.30 14.74 8.73
N ALA A 305 -5.08 15.20 7.50
CA ALA A 305 -4.58 16.54 7.22
C ALA A 305 -5.67 17.62 7.37
N ALA A 306 -6.94 17.23 7.30
CA ALA A 306 -8.10 18.13 7.41
C ALA A 306 -8.77 18.12 8.80
N GLY A 307 -8.33 17.25 9.72
CA GLY A 307 -8.84 17.14 11.11
C GLY A 307 -7.90 17.78 12.10
#